data_b80e5b6843cff88ade81edc1e3817f6b
#
_entry.id   b80e5b6843cff88ade81edc1e3817f6b
#
_cell.length_a   1.000
_cell.length_b   1.000
_cell.length_c   1.000
_cell.angle_alpha   90.00
_cell.angle_beta   90.00
_cell.angle_gamma   90.00
#
_symmetry.space_group_name_H-M   'P 1'
#
loop_
_entity.id
_entity.type
_entity.pdbx_description
1 polymer ?
#
loop_
_entity_poly.entity_id
_entity_poly.type
_entity_poly.pdbx_seq_one_letter_code
_entity_poly.pdbx_strand_id
1 'polypeptide(L)'
;GESDKASVLNFDWSLKLMENKLSFTGQAANSITSDKAGYGGRFILSYRDPVWWELSSWGSFTDKNFNINDMGYQQRNNNWHAGLRGSIRRDYPKSIFLNQSLSMKLSLGGLGDGLITRQNIEIEQDNDFSNYWGLGWQIEYNPEVFEDDDLYRDSRAVIIKDEAWQSFNIWFRTD
;
A
#
# COMPACT_ATOMS: atom_id res chain seq x y z
N GLY A 1 30.07 4.01 29.52
CA GLY A 1 29.24 3.48 28.44
C GLY A 1 29.42 4.38 27.23
N GLU A 2 29.93 3.84 26.13
CA GLU A 2 29.91 4.53 24.85
C GLU A 2 28.43 4.72 24.46
N SER A 3 28.00 5.96 24.26
CA SER A 3 26.69 6.24 23.72
C SER A 3 26.74 5.85 22.24
N ASP A 4 26.04 4.81 21.84
CA ASP A 4 25.82 4.48 20.44
C ASP A 4 25.20 5.71 19.74
N LYS A 5 25.97 6.26 18.80
CA LYS A 5 25.49 7.40 18.02
C LYS A 5 24.69 6.86 16.83
N ALA A 6 23.42 7.18 16.77
CA ALA A 6 22.57 6.93 15.62
C ALA A 6 22.25 8.25 14.92
N SER A 7 22.25 8.25 13.61
CA SER A 7 21.79 9.37 12.80
C SER A 7 20.89 8.90 11.66
N VAL A 8 19.87 9.70 11.33
CA VAL A 8 18.97 9.44 10.22
C VAL A 8 18.94 10.66 9.32
N LEU A 9 19.21 10.47 8.04
CA LEU A 9 19.02 11.48 7.00
C LEU A 9 17.77 11.11 6.20
N ASN A 10 16.86 12.05 6.07
CA ASN A 10 15.63 11.90 5.31
C ASN A 10 15.53 12.91 4.17
N PHE A 11 15.01 12.48 3.03
CA PHE A 11 14.72 13.30 1.88
C PHE A 11 13.29 13.03 1.41
N ASP A 12 12.47 14.07 1.40
CA ASP A 12 11.08 14.02 0.94
C ASP A 12 10.93 14.80 -0.36
N TRP A 13 10.07 14.32 -1.26
CA TRP A 13 9.72 15.03 -2.49
C TRP A 13 8.22 14.99 -2.76
N SER A 14 7.75 16.06 -3.41
CA SER A 14 6.38 16.15 -3.88
C SER A 14 6.35 16.95 -5.17
N LEU A 15 6.11 16.29 -6.28
CA LEU A 15 6.06 16.85 -7.62
C LEU A 15 4.65 16.75 -8.16
N LYS A 16 4.16 17.85 -8.74
CA LYS A 16 2.87 17.91 -9.43
C LYS A 16 3.11 18.45 -10.83
N LEU A 17 2.71 17.71 -11.83
CA LEU A 17 2.92 17.97 -13.24
C LEU A 17 1.60 17.91 -14.01
N MET A 18 1.59 18.39 -15.26
CA MET A 18 0.43 18.29 -16.14
C MET A 18 -0.84 18.90 -15.50
N GLU A 19 -0.77 20.11 -14.99
CA GLU A 19 -1.89 20.79 -14.31
C GLU A 19 -2.42 20.00 -13.11
N ASN A 20 -1.52 19.38 -12.33
CA ASN A 20 -1.81 18.49 -11.20
C ASN A 20 -2.45 17.15 -11.54
N LYS A 21 -2.52 16.77 -12.82
CA LYS A 21 -3.01 15.43 -13.21
C LYS A 21 -2.03 14.32 -12.85
N LEU A 22 -0.73 14.60 -12.92
CA LEU A 22 0.33 13.68 -12.51
C LEU A 22 0.97 14.15 -11.22
N SER A 23 0.97 13.31 -10.20
CA SER A 23 1.65 13.55 -8.93
C SER A 23 2.67 12.45 -8.64
N PHE A 24 3.85 12.85 -8.20
CA PHE A 24 4.88 11.95 -7.74
C PHE A 24 5.40 12.41 -6.37
N THR A 25 5.09 11.64 -5.35
CA THR A 25 5.51 11.90 -3.97
C THR A 25 6.33 10.75 -3.44
N GLY A 26 7.23 11.03 -2.56
CA GLY A 26 8.01 9.97 -1.94
C GLY A 26 8.94 10.48 -0.85
N GLN A 27 9.63 9.51 -0.29
CA GLN A 27 10.55 9.69 0.81
C GLN A 27 11.67 8.67 0.68
N ALA A 28 12.89 9.08 0.90
CA ALA A 28 14.05 8.22 1.03
C ALA A 28 14.77 8.54 2.33
N ALA A 29 15.19 7.53 3.05
CA ALA A 29 15.88 7.68 4.31
C ALA A 29 17.12 6.79 4.37
N ASN A 30 18.15 7.30 5.02
CA ASN A 30 19.35 6.56 5.36
C ASN A 30 19.51 6.60 6.89
N SER A 31 19.69 5.46 7.51
CA SER A 31 20.04 5.33 8.92
C SER A 31 21.49 4.89 9.06
N ILE A 32 22.23 5.54 9.93
CA ILE A 32 23.63 5.21 10.24
C ILE A 32 23.72 4.99 11.75
N THR A 33 24.06 3.77 12.13
CA THR A 33 24.46 3.43 13.50
C THR A 33 25.98 3.24 13.55
N SER A 34 26.57 3.02 14.72
CA SER A 34 28.03 2.87 14.89
C SER A 34 28.67 1.91 13.89
N ASP A 35 27.98 0.84 13.48
CA ASP A 35 28.56 -0.25 12.69
C ASP A 35 27.85 -0.51 11.35
N LYS A 36 26.68 0.07 11.10
CA LYS A 36 25.85 -0.26 9.94
C LYS A 36 25.14 0.95 9.36
N ALA A 37 25.05 0.95 8.03
CA ALA A 37 24.17 1.85 7.30
C ALA A 37 23.00 1.06 6.71
N GLY A 38 21.81 1.65 6.79
CA GLY A 38 20.57 1.07 6.26
C GLY A 38 19.79 2.09 5.46
N TYR A 39 18.98 1.61 4.52
CA TYR A 39 18.20 2.43 3.60
C TYR A 39 16.75 2.02 3.63
N GLY A 40 15.88 3.00 3.51
CA GLY A 40 14.45 2.80 3.36
C GLY A 40 13.86 3.87 2.45
N GLY A 41 12.72 3.57 1.87
CA GLY A 41 12.05 4.53 1.02
C GLY A 41 10.64 4.11 0.67
N ARG A 42 9.86 5.10 0.23
CA ARG A 42 8.52 4.91 -0.31
C ARG A 42 8.23 5.92 -1.39
N PHE A 43 7.37 5.55 -2.32
CA PHE A 43 6.87 6.48 -3.34
C PHE A 43 5.41 6.20 -3.66
N ILE A 44 4.74 7.20 -4.17
CA ILE A 44 3.41 7.13 -4.79
C ILE A 44 3.47 7.92 -6.08
N LEU A 45 3.10 7.28 -7.18
CA LEU A 45 2.91 7.91 -8.48
C LEU A 45 1.43 7.79 -8.83
N SER A 46 0.75 8.90 -9.07
CA SER A 46 -0.67 8.90 -9.43
C SER A 46 -0.90 9.78 -10.64
N TYR A 47 -1.70 9.27 -11.56
CA TYR A 47 -2.28 10.05 -12.65
C TYR A 47 -3.79 10.05 -12.49
N ARG A 48 -4.39 11.24 -12.51
CA ARG A 48 -5.84 11.43 -12.42
C ARG A 48 -6.33 12.21 -13.63
N ASP A 49 -7.13 11.56 -14.45
CA ASP A 49 -7.95 12.25 -15.43
C ASP A 49 -9.06 13.03 -14.72
N PRO A 50 -9.28 14.31 -15.05
CA PRO A 50 -10.28 15.12 -14.35
C PRO A 50 -11.72 14.63 -14.56
N VAL A 51 -11.97 13.77 -15.55
CA VAL A 51 -13.32 13.41 -15.96
C VAL A 51 -13.71 12.00 -15.51
N TRP A 52 -12.88 10.99 -15.71
CA TRP A 52 -13.41 9.64 -15.61
C TRP A 52 -12.48 8.53 -15.11
N TRP A 53 -11.16 8.69 -15.03
CA TRP A 53 -10.28 7.62 -14.57
C TRP A 53 -9.09 8.10 -13.75
N GLU A 54 -8.57 7.20 -12.93
CA GLU A 54 -7.36 7.41 -12.13
C GLU A 54 -6.53 6.12 -12.15
N LEU A 55 -5.21 6.28 -12.19
CA LEU A 55 -4.24 5.21 -12.03
C LEU A 55 -3.21 5.64 -11.01
N SER A 56 -2.94 4.80 -10.02
CA SER A 56 -1.90 5.03 -9.04
C SER A 56 -1.05 3.79 -8.81
N SER A 57 0.23 4.00 -8.60
CA SER A 57 1.16 2.97 -8.16
C SER A 57 1.92 3.45 -6.92
N TRP A 58 2.27 2.53 -6.08
CA TRP A 58 3.06 2.81 -4.89
C TRP A 58 4.08 1.72 -4.64
N GLY A 59 5.14 2.07 -3.95
CA GLY A 59 6.11 1.13 -3.48
C GLY A 59 6.79 1.63 -2.22
N SER A 60 7.27 0.69 -1.43
CA SER A 60 8.10 0.94 -0.26
C SER A 60 9.09 -0.18 -0.07
N PHE A 61 10.21 0.13 0.51
CA PHE A 61 11.20 -0.86 0.92
C PHE A 61 11.96 -0.39 2.16
N THR A 62 12.42 -1.35 2.94
CA THR A 62 13.40 -1.15 4.00
C THR A 62 14.42 -2.27 3.95
N ASP A 63 15.69 -1.93 3.97
CA ASP A 63 16.73 -2.94 4.02
C ASP A 63 16.88 -3.53 5.44
N LYS A 64 17.63 -4.61 5.57
CA LYS A 64 17.82 -5.34 6.84
C LYS A 64 18.56 -4.53 7.92
N ASN A 65 19.32 -3.52 7.53
CA ASN A 65 20.11 -2.69 8.43
C ASN A 65 19.43 -1.36 8.76
N PHE A 66 18.30 -1.04 8.09
CA PHE A 66 17.57 0.19 8.34
C PHE A 66 17.02 0.17 9.77
N ASN A 67 17.37 1.19 10.56
CA ASN A 67 16.97 1.29 11.95
C ASN A 67 16.68 2.74 12.32
N ILE A 68 15.45 3.02 12.70
CA ILE A 68 14.98 4.33 13.17
C ILE A 68 14.39 4.26 14.58
N ASN A 69 14.60 3.17 15.32
CA ASN A 69 13.97 2.93 16.63
C ASN A 69 14.28 4.02 17.66
N ASP A 70 15.43 4.68 17.53
CA ASP A 70 15.79 5.82 18.42
C ASP A 70 14.97 7.08 18.13
N MET A 71 14.34 7.17 16.95
CA MET A 71 13.52 8.31 16.51
C MET A 71 12.03 7.98 16.42
N GLY A 72 11.66 6.70 16.51
CA GLY A 72 10.29 6.22 16.38
C GLY A 72 10.21 4.71 16.29
N TYR A 73 8.99 4.19 16.34
CA TYR A 73 8.76 2.76 16.23
C TYR A 73 8.87 2.29 14.78
N GLN A 74 9.75 1.32 14.54
CA GLN A 74 9.83 0.57 13.29
C GLN A 74 9.37 -0.87 13.52
N GLN A 75 8.30 -1.23 12.85
CA GLN A 75 7.70 -2.55 13.03
C GLN A 75 8.57 -3.67 12.44
N ARG A 76 9.17 -3.44 11.26
CA ARG A 76 9.92 -4.46 10.54
C ARG A 76 10.95 -3.88 9.57
N ASN A 77 12.08 -4.58 9.44
CA ASN A 77 13.11 -4.35 8.43
C ASN A 77 13.05 -5.40 7.33
N ASN A 78 13.91 -5.27 6.34
CA ASN A 78 14.11 -6.26 5.27
C ASN A 78 12.83 -6.60 4.52
N ASN A 79 11.99 -5.61 4.27
CA ASN A 79 10.73 -5.81 3.58
C ASN A 79 10.56 -4.85 2.39
N TRP A 80 9.71 -5.26 1.48
CA TRP A 80 9.24 -4.42 0.39
C TRP A 80 7.75 -4.63 0.15
N HIS A 81 7.11 -3.61 -0.38
CA HIS A 81 5.72 -3.63 -0.77
C HIS A 81 5.51 -2.79 -2.02
N ALA A 82 4.72 -3.28 -2.96
CA ALA A 82 4.34 -2.55 -4.18
C ALA A 82 2.87 -2.79 -4.51
N GLY A 83 2.27 -1.85 -5.19
CA GLY A 83 0.88 -2.00 -5.63
C GLY A 83 0.52 -1.07 -6.77
N LEU A 84 -0.60 -1.40 -7.37
CA LEU A 84 -1.24 -0.68 -8.46
C LEU A 84 -2.73 -0.59 -8.19
N ARG A 85 -3.33 0.57 -8.38
CA ARG A 85 -4.78 0.77 -8.35
C ARG A 85 -5.21 1.55 -9.58
N GLY A 86 -6.17 1.01 -10.30
CA GLY A 86 -6.90 1.70 -11.36
C GLY A 86 -8.35 1.90 -10.95
N SER A 87 -8.93 3.03 -11.29
CA SER A 87 -10.35 3.28 -11.12
C SER A 87 -10.93 4.04 -12.29
N ILE A 88 -12.17 3.71 -12.63
CA ILE A 88 -13.01 4.49 -13.52
C ILE A 88 -14.21 4.99 -12.74
N ARG A 89 -14.63 6.22 -13.00
CA ARG A 89 -15.75 6.83 -12.31
C ARG A 89 -16.59 7.68 -13.26
N ARG A 90 -17.83 7.81 -12.91
CA ARG A 90 -18.75 8.72 -13.54
C ARG A 90 -19.48 9.51 -12.43
N ASP A 91 -19.19 10.79 -12.34
CA ASP A 91 -19.68 11.68 -11.30
C ASP A 91 -20.82 12.59 -11.81
N TYR A 92 -21.50 12.19 -12.88
CA TYR A 92 -22.64 12.92 -13.44
C TYR A 92 -23.85 11.99 -13.62
N PRO A 93 -25.08 12.51 -13.41
CA PRO A 93 -26.28 11.71 -13.51
C PRO A 93 -26.50 11.12 -14.91
N LYS A 94 -26.83 9.84 -14.97
CA LYS A 94 -27.25 9.17 -16.20
C LYS A 94 -28.24 8.06 -15.88
N SER A 95 -29.45 8.15 -16.44
CA SER A 95 -30.54 7.23 -16.14
C SER A 95 -30.88 7.26 -14.65
N ILE A 96 -30.87 6.12 -13.98
CA ILE A 96 -31.18 5.98 -12.55
C ILE A 96 -29.94 6.20 -11.65
N PHE A 97 -28.76 6.42 -12.22
CA PHE A 97 -27.53 6.58 -11.45
C PHE A 97 -27.13 8.04 -11.31
N LEU A 98 -26.76 8.45 -10.10
CA LEU A 98 -26.08 9.71 -9.83
C LEU A 98 -24.57 9.57 -10.06
N ASN A 99 -23.97 8.57 -9.43
CA ASN A 99 -22.55 8.27 -9.53
C ASN A 99 -22.34 6.77 -9.74
N GLN A 100 -21.25 6.42 -10.37
CA GLN A 100 -20.77 5.05 -10.47
C GLN A 100 -19.24 5.04 -10.41
N SER A 101 -18.68 4.07 -9.70
CA SER A 101 -17.25 3.81 -9.72
C SER A 101 -16.95 2.32 -9.77
N LEU A 102 -15.88 1.98 -10.45
CA LEU A 102 -15.28 0.65 -10.47
C LEU A 102 -13.78 0.82 -10.24
N SER A 103 -13.24 0.10 -9.28
CA SER A 103 -11.81 0.10 -9.02
C SER A 103 -11.24 -1.31 -8.96
N MET A 104 -9.98 -1.44 -9.34
CA MET A 104 -9.19 -2.65 -9.18
C MET A 104 -7.87 -2.28 -8.50
N LYS A 105 -7.48 -3.07 -7.51
CA LYS A 105 -6.22 -2.93 -6.78
C LYS A 105 -5.47 -4.24 -6.80
N LEU A 106 -4.18 -4.15 -7.04
CA LEU A 106 -3.22 -5.23 -6.95
C LEU A 106 -2.14 -4.82 -5.96
N SER A 107 -1.77 -5.70 -5.05
CA SER A 107 -0.64 -5.45 -4.17
C SER A 107 0.18 -6.70 -3.95
N LEU A 108 1.48 -6.51 -3.79
CA LEU A 108 2.47 -7.54 -3.59
C LEU A 108 3.50 -7.04 -2.58
N GLY A 109 3.96 -7.92 -1.72
CA GLY A 109 5.00 -7.59 -0.75
C GLY A 109 5.75 -8.83 -0.28
N GLY A 110 6.94 -8.60 0.23
CA GLY A 110 7.79 -9.70 0.66
C GLY A 110 9.01 -9.22 1.42
N LEU A 111 9.87 -10.16 1.70
CA LEU A 111 11.17 -9.91 2.33
C LEU A 111 12.26 -9.71 1.29
N GLY A 112 13.37 -9.11 1.71
CA GLY A 112 14.53 -8.86 0.85
C GLY A 112 15.23 -10.14 0.35
N ASP A 113 14.96 -11.28 0.95
CA ASP A 113 15.43 -12.61 0.52
C ASP A 113 14.52 -13.27 -0.56
N GLY A 114 13.45 -12.59 -0.94
CA GLY A 114 12.53 -13.04 -2.00
C GLY A 114 11.30 -13.78 -1.50
N LEU A 115 11.13 -13.98 -0.19
CA LEU A 115 9.93 -14.57 0.37
C LEU A 115 8.74 -13.63 0.18
N ILE A 116 7.68 -14.10 -0.46
CA ILE A 116 6.44 -13.34 -0.66
C ILE A 116 5.55 -13.52 0.58
N THR A 117 5.29 -12.39 1.26
CA THR A 117 4.52 -12.37 2.52
C THR A 117 3.16 -11.69 2.37
N ARG A 118 2.88 -11.09 1.22
CA ARG A 118 1.59 -10.43 0.94
C ARG A 118 1.28 -10.48 -0.53
N GLN A 119 0.07 -10.88 -0.85
CA GLN A 119 -0.53 -10.74 -2.18
C GLN A 119 -2.01 -10.40 -2.00
N ASN A 120 -2.52 -9.48 -2.79
CA ASN A 120 -3.93 -9.10 -2.74
C ASN A 120 -4.41 -8.63 -4.11
N ILE A 121 -5.57 -9.10 -4.51
CA ILE A 121 -6.33 -8.64 -5.67
C ILE A 121 -7.71 -8.23 -5.17
N GLU A 122 -8.11 -7.00 -5.45
CA GLU A 122 -9.37 -6.43 -4.99
C GLU A 122 -10.08 -5.77 -6.16
N ILE A 123 -11.37 -6.02 -6.31
CA ILE A 123 -12.26 -5.36 -7.27
C ILE A 123 -13.43 -4.83 -6.47
N GLU A 124 -13.73 -3.55 -6.63
CA GLU A 124 -14.79 -2.86 -5.90
C GLU A 124 -15.63 -2.04 -6.88
N GLN A 125 -16.94 -2.09 -6.70
CA GLN A 125 -17.88 -1.25 -7.44
C GLN A 125 -18.86 -0.58 -6.49
N ASP A 126 -19.08 0.73 -6.70
CA ASP A 126 -20.10 1.52 -6.03
C ASP A 126 -21.03 2.18 -7.04
N ASN A 127 -22.32 2.25 -6.67
CA ASN A 127 -23.36 2.93 -7.43
C ASN A 127 -24.22 3.75 -6.48
N ASP A 128 -24.40 5.03 -6.78
CA ASP A 128 -25.39 5.89 -6.14
C ASP A 128 -26.54 6.11 -7.11
N PHE A 129 -27.77 5.91 -6.64
CA PHE A 129 -28.98 6.02 -7.42
C PHE A 129 -29.65 7.40 -7.24
N SER A 130 -30.50 7.77 -8.18
CA SER A 130 -31.22 9.06 -8.18
C SER A 130 -32.18 9.24 -6.99
N ASN A 131 -32.54 8.17 -6.31
CA ASN A 131 -33.28 8.17 -5.06
C ASN A 131 -32.42 8.22 -3.81
N TYR A 132 -31.11 8.54 -3.96
CA TYR A 132 -30.08 8.62 -2.92
C TYR A 132 -29.73 7.28 -2.25
N TRP A 133 -30.24 6.17 -2.75
CA TRP A 133 -29.78 4.85 -2.32
C TRP A 133 -28.42 4.52 -2.94
N GLY A 134 -27.66 3.71 -2.26
CA GLY A 134 -26.38 3.20 -2.74
C GLY A 134 -26.33 1.68 -2.70
N LEU A 135 -25.66 1.11 -3.67
CA LEU A 135 -25.33 -0.32 -3.74
C LEU A 135 -23.89 -0.46 -4.17
N GLY A 136 -23.11 -1.16 -3.36
CA GLY A 136 -21.75 -1.52 -3.71
C GLY A 136 -21.46 -2.99 -3.42
N TRP A 137 -20.39 -3.47 -4.05
CA TRP A 137 -19.85 -4.79 -3.79
C TRP A 137 -18.33 -4.78 -3.94
N GLN A 138 -17.68 -5.72 -3.26
CA GLN A 138 -16.24 -5.94 -3.30
C GLN A 138 -15.96 -7.43 -3.37
N ILE A 139 -15.02 -7.78 -4.23
CA ILE A 139 -14.39 -9.10 -4.27
C ILE A 139 -12.93 -8.92 -3.90
N GLU A 140 -12.46 -9.70 -2.96
CA GLU A 140 -11.07 -9.73 -2.54
C GLU A 140 -10.55 -11.17 -2.64
N TYR A 141 -9.38 -11.31 -3.24
CA TYR A 141 -8.66 -12.58 -3.33
C TYR A 141 -7.23 -12.38 -2.83
N ASN A 142 -6.85 -13.15 -1.84
CA ASN A 142 -5.51 -13.21 -1.31
C ASN A 142 -4.93 -14.59 -1.64
N PRO A 143 -4.01 -14.68 -2.59
CA PRO A 143 -3.29 -15.92 -2.88
C PRO A 143 -2.51 -16.42 -1.66
N GLU A 144 -2.14 -17.67 -1.68
CA GLU A 144 -1.26 -18.27 -0.68
C GLU A 144 0.05 -17.48 -0.55
N VAL A 145 0.44 -17.18 0.67
CA VAL A 145 1.68 -16.47 1.00
C VAL A 145 2.40 -17.17 2.16
N PHE A 146 3.60 -16.71 2.46
CA PHE A 146 4.34 -17.18 3.63
C PHE A 146 4.48 -16.04 4.62
N GLU A 147 4.19 -16.29 5.87
CA GLU A 147 4.42 -15.38 6.97
C GLU A 147 5.59 -15.89 7.81
N ASP A 148 6.56 -15.05 8.09
CA ASP A 148 7.51 -15.31 9.14
C ASP A 148 6.96 -14.68 10.40
N ASP A 149 6.49 -15.49 11.32
CA ASP A 149 5.91 -15.04 12.57
C ASP A 149 6.99 -14.38 13.44
N ASP A 150 6.97 -13.04 13.47
CA ASP A 150 7.80 -12.20 14.34
C ASP A 150 7.38 -12.31 15.84
N LEU A 151 6.36 -13.11 16.14
CA LEU A 151 5.88 -13.33 17.52
C LEU A 151 6.94 -14.03 18.40
N TYR A 152 7.88 -14.70 17.80
CA TYR A 152 8.98 -15.32 18.52
C TYR A 152 10.27 -14.51 18.30
N ARG A 153 10.45 -13.48 19.09
CA ARG A 153 11.73 -12.74 19.24
C ARG A 153 12.91 -13.62 19.65
N ASP A 154 12.73 -14.91 19.66
CA ASP A 154 13.71 -15.90 20.06
C ASP A 154 14.09 -16.77 18.86
N SER A 155 15.12 -16.33 18.16
CA SER A 155 16.12 -17.06 17.31
C SER A 155 15.69 -18.20 16.36
N ARG A 156 14.42 -18.48 16.16
CA ARG A 156 13.93 -19.43 15.18
C ARG A 156 12.73 -18.85 14.43
N ALA A 157 12.99 -18.15 13.34
CA ALA A 157 11.94 -17.76 12.40
C ALA A 157 11.20 -19.03 11.93
N VAL A 158 9.97 -19.18 12.32
CA VAL A 158 9.08 -20.21 11.79
C VAL A 158 8.35 -19.59 10.62
N ILE A 159 8.61 -20.10 9.42
CA ILE A 159 7.85 -19.72 8.23
C ILE A 159 6.52 -20.45 8.29
N ILE A 160 5.44 -19.69 8.44
CA ILE A 160 4.08 -20.20 8.42
C ILE A 160 3.50 -19.98 7.04
N LYS A 161 2.88 -20.99 6.49
CA LYS A 161 2.12 -20.88 5.26
C LYS A 161 0.74 -20.34 5.59
N ASP A 162 0.39 -19.19 5.01
CA ASP A 162 -0.94 -18.62 5.06
C ASP A 162 -1.72 -19.06 3.82
N GLU A 163 -2.83 -19.76 4.02
CA GLU A 163 -3.60 -20.32 2.92
C GLU A 163 -4.33 -19.23 2.13
N ALA A 164 -4.54 -19.49 0.85
CA ALA A 164 -5.31 -18.60 0.00
C ALA A 164 -6.75 -18.44 0.52
N TRP A 165 -7.24 -17.22 0.54
CA TRP A 165 -8.61 -16.94 0.92
C TRP A 165 -9.26 -15.91 -0.01
N GLN A 166 -10.58 -15.90 -0.02
CA GLN A 166 -11.36 -14.94 -0.77
C GLN A 166 -12.54 -14.45 0.05
N SER A 167 -12.94 -13.21 -0.19
CA SER A 167 -14.15 -12.64 0.39
C SER A 167 -15.00 -11.96 -0.66
N PHE A 168 -16.29 -11.96 -0.42
CA PHE A 168 -17.26 -11.18 -1.16
C PHE A 168 -18.08 -10.37 -0.16
N ASN A 169 -18.10 -9.06 -0.34
CA ASN A 169 -18.85 -8.13 0.47
C ASN A 169 -19.87 -7.42 -0.43
N ILE A 170 -21.05 -7.19 0.09
CA ILE A 170 -22.09 -6.36 -0.51
C ILE A 170 -22.62 -5.41 0.54
N TRP A 171 -22.84 -4.16 0.17
CA TRP A 171 -23.42 -3.16 1.07
C TRP A 171 -24.52 -2.38 0.38
N PHE A 172 -25.48 -2.01 1.16
CA PHE A 172 -26.60 -1.21 0.74
C PHE A 172 -26.72 -0.01 1.66
N ARG A 173 -26.92 1.16 1.08
CA ARG A 173 -27.13 2.43 1.80
C ARG A 173 -28.50 2.96 1.46
N THR A 174 -29.22 3.43 2.46
CA THR A 174 -30.46 4.20 2.33
C THR A 174 -30.24 5.58 2.93
N ASP A 175 -30.98 6.56 2.45
CA ASP A 175 -31.00 7.90 3.03
C ASP A 175 -31.74 7.88 4.37
#